data_f6e4148c35e54000eab98b454372864a
#
_entry.id   f6e4148c35e54000eab98b454372864a
#
_cell.length_a   1.000
_cell.length_b   1.000
_cell.length_c   1.000
_cell.angle_alpha   90.00
_cell.angle_beta   90.00
_cell.angle_gamma   90.00
#
_symmetry.space_group_name_H-M   'P 1'
#
loop_
_entity.id
_entity.type
_entity.pdbx_description
1 polymer ?
#
loop_
_entity_poly.entity_id
_entity_poly.type
_entity_poly.pdbx_seq_one_letter_code
_entity_poly.pdbx_strand_id
1 'polypeptide(L)'
;MKSLLDEMQQCKSIKDCIELALVDAYGDDEQATAWLTCIEEMFGRFDRVKVLGQEVALEGFDLADGVAVIAVCRQGKRRARVALESVEFPDLTPIEARWLKAWKQFSRGLG
;
A
#
# COMPACT_ATOMS: atom_id res chain seq x y z
N MET A 1 -19.16 1.23 15.56
CA MET A 1 -17.82 0.64 15.50
C MET A 1 -17.08 1.19 14.29
N LYS A 2 -15.83 1.65 14.48
CA LYS A 2 -15.05 2.20 13.38
C LYS A 2 -14.44 1.07 12.56
N SER A 3 -14.46 1.21 11.24
CA SER A 3 -13.76 0.29 10.38
C SER A 3 -12.26 0.63 10.35
N LEU A 4 -11.45 -0.27 9.84
CA LEU A 4 -10.03 0.01 9.66
C LEU A 4 -9.82 1.25 8.79
N LEU A 5 -10.57 1.38 7.70
CA LEU A 5 -10.45 2.54 6.82
C LEU A 5 -10.76 3.85 7.57
N ASP A 6 -11.77 3.84 8.44
CA ASP A 6 -12.10 5.03 9.24
C ASP A 6 -10.94 5.41 10.15
N GLU A 7 -10.31 4.43 10.79
CA GLU A 7 -9.16 4.69 11.64
C GLU A 7 -7.97 5.20 10.84
N MET A 8 -7.74 4.63 9.66
CA MET A 8 -6.65 5.05 8.78
C MET A 8 -6.80 6.50 8.34
N GLN A 9 -8.04 6.93 8.10
CA GLN A 9 -8.30 8.30 7.66
C GLN A 9 -8.07 9.34 8.75
N GLN A 10 -7.96 8.91 9.99
CA GLN A 10 -7.73 9.80 11.13
C GLN A 10 -6.26 9.92 11.53
N CYS A 11 -5.37 9.22 10.86
CA CYS A 11 -3.94 9.29 11.16
C CYS A 11 -3.39 10.67 10.80
N LYS A 12 -2.73 11.32 11.76
CA LYS A 12 -2.28 12.70 11.61
C LYS A 12 -0.84 12.83 11.15
N SER A 13 -0.07 11.75 11.22
CA SER A 13 1.34 11.77 10.86
C SER A 13 1.75 10.42 10.25
N ILE A 14 2.93 10.41 9.64
CA ILE A 14 3.51 9.16 9.13
C ILE A 14 3.70 8.16 10.28
N LYS A 15 4.16 8.65 11.43
CA LYS A 15 4.33 7.81 12.61
C LYS A 15 3.01 7.17 13.04
N ASP A 16 1.93 7.94 13.06
CA ASP A 16 0.60 7.41 13.41
C ASP A 16 0.18 6.31 12.45
N CYS A 17 0.43 6.49 11.15
CA CYS A 17 0.09 5.47 10.16
C CYS A 17 0.85 4.18 10.43
N ILE A 18 2.16 4.29 10.67
CA ILE A 18 2.98 3.11 10.93
C ILE A 18 2.52 2.40 12.21
N GLU A 19 2.25 3.16 13.28
CA GLU A 19 1.77 2.59 14.54
C GLU A 19 0.43 1.88 14.37
N LEU A 20 -0.49 2.46 13.61
CA LEU A 20 -1.77 1.83 13.35
C LEU A 20 -1.60 0.54 12.53
N ALA A 21 -0.78 0.59 11.48
CA ALA A 21 -0.54 -0.58 10.64
C ALA A 21 0.04 -1.75 11.43
N LEU A 22 0.90 -1.46 12.40
CA LEU A 22 1.61 -2.48 13.16
C LEU A 22 0.95 -2.85 14.48
N VAL A 23 -0.19 -2.26 14.82
CA VAL A 23 -0.91 -2.61 16.04
C VAL A 23 -1.25 -4.11 15.99
N ASP A 24 -0.95 -4.82 17.05
CA ASP A 24 -1.17 -6.27 17.15
C ASP A 24 -0.44 -7.12 16.10
N ALA A 25 0.58 -6.57 15.45
CA ALA A 25 1.41 -7.31 14.48
C ALA A 25 2.77 -7.59 15.09
N TYR A 26 3.07 -8.85 15.33
CA TYR A 26 4.31 -9.30 15.95
C TYR A 26 5.07 -10.20 14.99
N GLY A 27 6.26 -9.79 14.60
CA GLY A 27 7.06 -10.54 13.64
C GLY A 27 6.81 -10.09 12.20
N ASP A 28 7.75 -10.44 11.35
CA ASP A 28 7.80 -9.93 9.98
C ASP A 28 6.58 -10.35 9.15
N ASP A 29 6.14 -11.60 9.30
CA ASP A 29 4.99 -12.11 8.54
C ASP A 29 3.70 -11.39 8.89
N GLU A 30 3.47 -11.16 10.18
CA GLU A 30 2.26 -10.48 10.64
C GLU A 30 2.28 -9.01 10.23
N GLN A 31 3.46 -8.37 10.29
CA GLN A 31 3.62 -6.98 9.88
C GLN A 31 3.36 -6.82 8.38
N ALA A 32 3.90 -7.71 7.57
CA ALA A 32 3.68 -7.67 6.12
C ALA A 32 2.20 -7.84 5.78
N THR A 33 1.52 -8.79 6.41
CA THR A 33 0.09 -9.02 6.20
C THR A 33 -0.72 -7.83 6.66
N ALA A 34 -0.36 -7.21 7.78
CA ALA A 34 -1.05 -6.02 8.28
C ALA A 34 -0.92 -4.85 7.29
N TRP A 35 0.27 -4.62 6.74
CA TRP A 35 0.47 -3.58 5.73
C TRP A 35 -0.32 -3.87 4.46
N LEU A 36 -0.34 -5.12 4.00
CA LEU A 36 -1.12 -5.50 2.82
C LEU A 36 -2.59 -5.15 3.04
N THR A 37 -3.14 -5.51 4.19
CA THR A 37 -4.53 -5.20 4.52
C THR A 37 -4.79 -3.68 4.49
N CYS A 38 -3.90 -2.89 5.10
CA CYS A 38 -4.05 -1.43 5.09
C CYS A 38 -4.00 -0.87 3.67
N ILE A 39 -3.05 -1.33 2.85
CA ILE A 39 -2.93 -0.85 1.48
C ILE A 39 -4.17 -1.23 0.67
N GLU A 40 -4.67 -2.44 0.81
CA GLU A 40 -5.89 -2.85 0.13
C GLU A 40 -7.09 -1.99 0.52
N GLU A 41 -7.23 -1.68 1.82
CA GLU A 41 -8.33 -0.83 2.29
C GLU A 41 -8.22 0.60 1.74
N MET A 42 -7.02 1.18 1.78
CA MET A 42 -6.84 2.57 1.40
C MET A 42 -6.83 2.79 -0.11
N PHE A 43 -6.24 1.86 -0.87
CA PHE A 43 -6.01 2.02 -2.31
C PHE A 43 -6.85 1.11 -3.19
N GLY A 44 -7.77 0.35 -2.62
CA GLY A 44 -8.62 -0.56 -3.39
C GLY A 44 -9.61 0.13 -4.33
N ARG A 45 -9.79 1.44 -4.20
CA ARG A 45 -10.67 2.20 -5.08
C ARG A 45 -10.08 2.49 -6.46
N PHE A 46 -8.75 2.28 -6.61
CA PHE A 46 -8.07 2.60 -7.87
C PHE A 46 -8.15 1.42 -8.83
N ASP A 47 -8.52 1.70 -10.06
CA ASP A 47 -8.55 0.70 -11.13
C ASP A 47 -7.39 0.85 -12.10
N ARG A 48 -6.79 2.04 -12.13
CA ARG A 48 -5.70 2.35 -13.05
C ARG A 48 -4.64 3.18 -12.33
N VAL A 49 -3.40 2.88 -12.66
CA VAL A 49 -2.23 3.58 -12.11
C VAL A 49 -1.22 3.77 -13.20
N LYS A 50 -0.12 4.47 -12.90
CA LYS A 50 0.99 4.61 -13.85
C LYS A 50 2.22 3.91 -13.31
N VAL A 51 2.94 3.25 -14.20
CA VAL A 51 4.23 2.63 -13.91
C VAL A 51 5.18 3.09 -15.01
N LEU A 52 6.27 3.74 -14.63
CA LEU A 52 7.23 4.30 -15.59
C LEU A 52 6.55 5.20 -16.62
N GLY A 53 5.59 5.99 -16.16
CA GLY A 53 4.86 6.93 -17.02
C GLY A 53 3.79 6.32 -17.89
N GLN A 54 3.60 5.01 -17.86
CA GLN A 54 2.57 4.33 -18.64
C GLN A 54 1.37 3.96 -17.79
N GLU A 55 0.18 4.26 -18.30
CA GLU A 55 -1.05 3.89 -17.61
C GLU A 55 -1.32 2.41 -17.77
N VAL A 56 -1.56 1.73 -16.66
CA VAL A 56 -1.85 0.29 -16.64
C VAL A 56 -3.04 0.03 -15.72
N ALA A 57 -3.68 -1.11 -15.91
CA ALA A 57 -4.76 -1.54 -15.02
C ALA A 57 -4.18 -2.03 -13.70
N LEU A 58 -4.81 -1.66 -12.59
CA LEU A 58 -4.45 -2.17 -11.27
C LEU A 58 -5.43 -3.29 -10.92
N GLU A 59 -4.90 -4.49 -10.76
CA GLU A 59 -5.74 -5.66 -10.43
C GLU A 59 -5.83 -5.91 -8.93
N GLY A 60 -4.85 -5.47 -8.17
CA GLY A 60 -4.86 -5.65 -6.72
C GLY A 60 -3.47 -5.53 -6.14
N PHE A 61 -3.32 -6.02 -4.94
CA PHE A 61 -2.06 -6.00 -4.20
C PHE A 61 -1.74 -7.39 -3.68
N ASP A 62 -0.47 -7.63 -3.41
CA ASP A 62 -0.01 -8.93 -2.92
C ASP A 62 1.31 -8.72 -2.17
N LEU A 63 1.84 -9.80 -1.60
CA LEU A 63 3.13 -9.77 -0.93
C LEU A 63 4.18 -10.45 -1.80
N ALA A 64 5.36 -9.82 -1.90
CA ALA A 64 6.53 -10.41 -2.53
C ALA A 64 7.47 -10.88 -1.44
N ASP A 65 7.96 -12.11 -1.56
CA ASP A 65 8.89 -12.73 -0.58
C ASP A 65 8.36 -12.69 0.86
N GLY A 66 7.04 -12.59 1.02
CA GLY A 66 6.40 -12.59 2.33
C GLY A 66 6.56 -11.30 3.14
N VAL A 67 7.24 -10.28 2.62
CA VAL A 67 7.55 -9.08 3.42
C VAL A 67 7.26 -7.77 2.72
N ALA A 68 7.19 -7.73 1.39
CA ALA A 68 7.00 -6.47 0.66
C ALA A 68 5.65 -6.43 -0.03
N VAL A 69 4.93 -5.31 0.12
CA VAL A 69 3.67 -5.10 -0.60
C VAL A 69 3.98 -4.70 -2.03
N ILE A 70 3.36 -5.41 -2.98
CA ILE A 70 3.48 -5.11 -4.40
C ILE A 70 2.10 -4.88 -5.00
N ALA A 71 2.07 -4.16 -6.11
CA ALA A 71 0.87 -4.00 -6.92
C ALA A 71 0.89 -5.02 -8.05
N VAL A 72 -0.26 -5.61 -8.33
CA VAL A 72 -0.43 -6.49 -9.48
C VAL A 72 -1.06 -5.66 -10.58
N CYS A 73 -0.32 -5.43 -11.65
CA CYS A 73 -0.73 -4.56 -12.75
C CYS A 73 -0.87 -5.37 -14.03
N ARG A 74 -1.72 -4.88 -14.93
CA ARG A 74 -1.92 -5.52 -16.23
C ARG A 74 -1.84 -4.49 -17.33
N GLN A 75 -1.10 -4.83 -18.38
CA GLN A 75 -1.08 -4.07 -19.62
C GLN A 75 -1.36 -5.05 -20.76
N GLY A 76 -2.56 -4.96 -21.34
CA GLY A 76 -3.00 -5.93 -22.34
C GLY A 76 -3.08 -7.33 -21.75
N LYS A 77 -2.32 -8.26 -22.30
CA LYS A 77 -2.28 -9.64 -21.82
C LYS A 77 -1.17 -9.89 -20.80
N ARG A 78 -0.37 -8.88 -20.52
CA ARG A 78 0.78 -9.02 -19.62
C ARG A 78 0.43 -8.56 -18.22
N ARG A 79 0.82 -9.35 -17.24
CA ARG A 79 0.77 -8.98 -15.82
C ARG A 79 2.16 -8.71 -15.34
N ALA A 80 2.27 -7.73 -14.45
CA ALA A 80 3.52 -7.42 -13.79
C ALA A 80 3.28 -7.22 -12.30
N ARG A 81 4.22 -7.66 -11.49
CA ARG A 81 4.24 -7.41 -10.04
C ARG A 81 5.20 -6.26 -9.83
N VAL A 82 4.69 -5.15 -9.34
CA VAL A 82 5.44 -3.90 -9.26
C VAL A 82 5.53 -3.46 -7.80
N ALA A 83 6.73 -3.11 -7.35
CA ALA A 83 6.89 -2.60 -5.99
C ALA A 83 5.96 -1.41 -5.79
N LEU A 84 5.28 -1.36 -4.64
CA LEU A 84 4.32 -0.30 -4.36
C LEU A 84 4.95 1.09 -4.50
N GLU A 85 6.23 1.22 -4.14
CA GLU A 85 6.97 2.48 -4.23
C GLU A 85 7.14 2.97 -5.68
N SER A 86 7.01 2.08 -6.65
CA SER A 86 7.19 2.40 -8.08
C SER A 86 5.88 2.70 -8.80
N VAL A 87 4.76 2.65 -8.09
CA VAL A 87 3.44 2.89 -8.67
C VAL A 87 3.02 4.32 -8.40
N GLU A 88 2.54 5.00 -9.46
CA GLU A 88 1.98 6.34 -9.33
C GLU A 88 0.45 6.26 -9.37
N PHE A 89 -0.18 6.70 -8.30
CA PHE A 89 -1.64 6.73 -8.21
C PHE A 89 -2.16 8.09 -8.65
N PRO A 90 -3.23 8.13 -9.45
CA PRO A 90 -3.83 9.41 -9.84
C PRO A 90 -4.65 10.01 -8.70
N ASP A 91 -4.64 11.33 -8.59
CA ASP A 91 -5.57 12.06 -7.71
C ASP A 91 -5.61 11.57 -6.26
N LEU A 92 -4.44 11.40 -5.66
CA LEU A 92 -4.34 11.00 -4.25
C LEU A 92 -4.90 12.10 -3.34
N THR A 93 -5.71 11.68 -2.37
CA THR A 93 -6.07 12.56 -1.26
C THR A 93 -4.85 12.74 -0.36
N PRO A 94 -4.83 13.80 0.48
CA PRO A 94 -3.71 13.98 1.42
C PRO A 94 -3.47 12.80 2.34
N ILE A 95 -4.53 12.13 2.80
CA ILE A 95 -4.37 10.97 3.68
C ILE A 95 -3.81 9.76 2.91
N GLU A 96 -4.23 9.57 1.66
CA GLU A 96 -3.67 8.50 0.83
C GLU A 96 -2.19 8.72 0.58
N ALA A 97 -1.79 9.96 0.27
CA ALA A 97 -0.39 10.30 0.08
C ALA A 97 0.43 10.04 1.36
N ARG A 98 -0.16 10.32 2.52
CA ARG A 98 0.48 10.06 3.81
C ARG A 98 0.73 8.57 4.03
N TRP A 99 -0.24 7.72 3.70
CA TRP A 99 -0.09 6.29 3.84
C TRP A 99 0.98 5.72 2.91
N LEU A 100 1.10 6.25 1.69
CA LEU A 100 2.19 5.85 0.79
C LEU A 100 3.55 6.24 1.36
N LYS A 101 3.67 7.44 1.93
CA LYS A 101 4.91 7.86 2.58
C LYS A 101 5.24 6.99 3.79
N ALA A 102 4.21 6.61 4.54
CA ALA A 102 4.38 5.72 5.69
C ALA A 102 4.92 4.36 5.24
N TRP A 103 4.35 3.79 4.20
CA TRP A 103 4.85 2.54 3.64
C TRP A 103 6.30 2.67 3.18
N LYS A 104 6.62 3.74 2.44
CA LYS A 104 7.98 3.95 1.96
C LYS A 104 8.98 4.05 3.09
N GLN A 105 8.62 4.72 4.17
CA GLN A 105 9.49 4.83 5.33
C GLN A 105 9.66 3.49 6.03
N PHE A 106 8.58 2.76 6.24
CA PHE A 106 8.62 1.45 6.86
C PHE A 106 9.44 0.46 6.03
N SER A 107 9.20 0.44 4.71
CA SER A 107 9.86 -0.52 3.83
C SER A 107 11.36 -0.32 3.72
N ARG A 108 11.85 0.90 3.92
CA ARG A 108 13.30 1.15 3.94
C ARG A 108 13.97 0.41 5.09
N GLY A 109 13.27 0.20 6.19
CA GLY A 109 13.81 -0.54 7.33
C GLY A 109 13.85 -2.04 7.12
N LEU A 110 13.21 -2.54 6.07
CA LEU A 110 13.20 -3.98 5.77
C LEU A 110 14.44 -4.43 5.00
N GLY A 111 15.10 -3.50 4.38
CA GLY A 111 16.20 -3.81 3.53
C GLY A 111 17.53 -3.60 4.11
#